data_839a11a1620fa170ff6fccca09f4c9e1
#
_entry.id   839a11a1620fa170ff6fccca09f4c9e1
#
_cell.length_a   1.000
_cell.length_b   1.000
_cell.length_c   1.000
_cell.angle_alpha   90.00
_cell.angle_beta   90.00
_cell.angle_gamma   90.00
#
_symmetry.space_group_name_H-M   'P 1'
#
loop_
_entity.id
_entity.type
_entity.pdbx_description
1 polymer ?
#
loop_
_entity_poly.entity_id
_entity_poly.type
_entity_poly.pdbx_seq_one_letter_code
_entity_poly.pdbx_strand_id
1 'polypeptide(L)'
;MWNRTKRLINSYLDDLIERASSPDKDVRQVTRAEIARLNELEVQTLASVKMFEKELAEVELKILGIAEREKMARERGDLIAAESAGRELVTLASHRDLLKQQISEAKSSAARARALREERKQSGRRPR
;
A
#
# COMPACT_ATOMS: atom_id res chain seq x y z
N MET A 1 -8.80 3.84 7.17
CA MET A 1 -8.61 4.82 6.07
C MET A 1 -7.99 4.20 4.83
N TRP A 2 -6.90 3.43 4.98
CA TRP A 2 -6.29 2.78 3.81
C TRP A 2 -7.24 1.84 3.07
N ASN A 3 -8.00 1.03 3.78
CA ASN A 3 -8.93 0.08 3.16
C ASN A 3 -9.96 0.77 2.26
N ARG A 4 -10.45 1.93 2.68
CA ARG A 4 -11.38 2.74 1.88
C ARG A 4 -10.67 3.31 0.65
N THR A 5 -9.49 3.89 0.83
CA THR A 5 -8.68 4.45 -0.24
C THR A 5 -8.32 3.37 -1.26
N LYS A 6 -7.89 2.20 -0.79
CA LYS A 6 -7.57 1.05 -1.63
C LYS A 6 -8.77 0.64 -2.49
N ARG A 7 -9.95 0.53 -1.89
CA ARG A 7 -11.17 0.14 -2.62
C ARG A 7 -11.52 1.17 -3.70
N LEU A 8 -11.41 2.45 -3.40
CA LEU A 8 -11.70 3.51 -4.38
C LEU A 8 -10.71 3.47 -5.55
N ILE A 9 -9.43 3.31 -5.27
CA ILE A 9 -8.40 3.22 -6.30
C ILE A 9 -8.63 1.99 -7.18
N ASN A 10 -8.81 0.83 -6.58
CA ASN A 10 -8.97 -0.42 -7.32
C ASN A 10 -10.26 -0.44 -8.11
N SER A 11 -11.34 0.13 -7.58
CA SER A 11 -12.62 0.25 -8.29
C SER A 11 -12.46 1.12 -9.55
N TYR A 12 -11.77 2.23 -9.43
CA TYR A 12 -11.49 3.10 -10.58
C TYR A 12 -10.66 2.37 -11.64
N LEU A 13 -9.62 1.65 -11.21
CA LEU A 13 -8.77 0.88 -12.13
C LEU A 13 -9.55 -0.23 -12.82
N ASP A 14 -10.39 -0.94 -12.08
CA ASP A 14 -11.24 -2.00 -12.63
C ASP A 14 -12.23 -1.45 -13.66
N ASP A 15 -12.82 -0.30 -13.40
CA ASP A 15 -13.72 0.39 -14.35
C ASP A 15 -12.99 0.72 -15.66
N LEU A 16 -11.76 1.21 -15.56
CA LEU A 16 -10.97 1.55 -16.75
C LEU A 16 -10.64 0.30 -17.57
N ILE A 17 -10.31 -0.80 -16.92
CA ILE A 17 -10.02 -2.08 -17.58
C ILE A 17 -11.28 -2.59 -18.29
N GLU A 18 -12.41 -2.54 -17.63
CA GLU A 18 -13.68 -2.98 -18.20
C GLU A 18 -14.06 -2.14 -19.42
N ARG A 19 -13.91 -0.82 -19.33
CA ARG A 19 -14.18 0.09 -20.45
C ARG A 19 -13.26 -0.17 -21.63
N ALA A 20 -11.99 -0.50 -21.37
CA ALA A 20 -11.03 -0.81 -22.42
C ALA A 20 -11.39 -2.08 -23.19
N SER A 21 -12.13 -2.99 -22.54
CA SER A 21 -12.57 -4.26 -23.15
C SER A 21 -13.91 -4.15 -23.87
N SER A 22 -14.54 -2.96 -23.83
CA SER A 22 -15.83 -2.74 -24.48
C SER A 22 -15.72 -2.80 -26.00
N PRO A 23 -16.71 -3.37 -26.71
CA PRO A 23 -16.75 -3.31 -28.18
C PRO A 23 -17.06 -1.91 -28.72
N ASP A 24 -17.59 -1.02 -27.90
CA ASP A 24 -17.92 0.35 -28.29
C ASP A 24 -16.67 1.23 -28.25
N LYS A 25 -16.32 1.82 -29.40
CA LYS A 25 -15.15 2.69 -29.55
C LYS A 25 -15.24 3.93 -28.64
N ASP A 26 -16.43 4.48 -28.50
CA ASP A 26 -16.62 5.68 -27.67
C ASP A 26 -16.34 5.39 -26.19
N VAL A 27 -16.73 4.19 -25.73
CA VAL A 27 -16.47 3.75 -24.36
C VAL A 27 -14.97 3.47 -24.15
N ARG A 28 -14.28 2.96 -25.19
CA ARG A 28 -12.84 2.67 -25.10
C ARG A 28 -11.96 3.90 -25.22
N GLN A 29 -12.49 5.01 -25.70
CA GLN A 29 -11.70 6.22 -25.95
C GLN A 29 -11.12 6.75 -24.63
N VAL A 30 -9.81 6.98 -24.65
CA VAL A 30 -9.07 7.47 -23.47
C VAL A 30 -8.88 8.98 -23.58
N THR A 31 -9.22 9.68 -22.52
CA THR A 31 -9.05 11.13 -22.45
C THR A 31 -7.74 11.47 -21.76
N ARG A 32 -7.27 12.72 -22.02
CA ARG A 32 -6.11 13.27 -21.30
C ARG A 32 -6.38 13.34 -19.79
N ALA A 33 -7.65 13.58 -19.41
CA ALA A 33 -8.04 13.61 -18.02
C ALA A 33 -7.86 12.25 -17.33
N GLU A 34 -8.16 11.15 -18.03
CA GLU A 34 -7.96 9.80 -17.51
C GLU A 34 -6.48 9.50 -17.31
N ILE A 35 -5.64 9.87 -18.27
CA ILE A 35 -4.18 9.69 -18.17
C ILE A 35 -3.63 10.49 -16.99
N ALA A 36 -4.07 11.74 -16.84
CA ALA A 36 -3.66 12.60 -15.74
C ALA A 36 -4.12 12.02 -14.39
N ARG A 37 -5.33 11.45 -14.34
CA ARG A 37 -5.85 10.81 -13.12
C ARG A 37 -5.03 9.58 -12.74
N LEU A 38 -4.66 8.76 -13.73
CA LEU A 38 -3.82 7.58 -13.48
C LEU A 38 -2.45 7.98 -12.94
N ASN A 39 -1.86 9.04 -13.49
CA ASN A 39 -0.59 9.57 -12.98
C ASN A 39 -0.72 10.05 -11.53
N GLU A 40 -1.79 10.78 -11.24
CA GLU A 40 -2.08 11.26 -9.88
C GLU A 40 -2.24 10.10 -8.89
N LEU A 41 -2.98 9.06 -9.29
CA LEU A 41 -3.17 7.88 -8.44
C LEU A 41 -1.86 7.16 -8.15
N GLU A 42 -0.99 7.03 -9.16
CA GLU A 42 0.34 6.45 -8.95
C GLU A 42 1.13 7.26 -7.92
N VAL A 43 1.19 8.58 -8.10
CA VAL A 43 1.95 9.47 -7.21
C VAL A 43 1.40 9.42 -5.79
N GLN A 44 0.08 9.51 -5.62
CA GLN A 44 -0.55 9.47 -4.30
C GLN A 44 -0.33 8.12 -3.61
N THR A 45 -0.44 7.04 -4.36
CA THR A 45 -0.27 5.69 -3.82
C THR A 45 1.17 5.45 -3.39
N LEU A 46 2.15 5.91 -4.18
CA LEU A 46 3.56 5.82 -3.82
C LEU A 46 3.90 6.68 -2.60
N ALA A 47 3.24 7.84 -2.45
CA ALA A 47 3.39 8.65 -1.24
C ALA A 47 2.88 7.89 -0.01
N SER A 48 1.76 7.16 -0.13
CA SER A 48 1.26 6.30 0.94
C SER A 48 2.25 5.19 1.29
N VAL A 49 2.89 4.59 0.29
CA VAL A 49 3.94 3.58 0.51
C VAL A 49 5.04 4.16 1.38
N LYS A 50 5.52 5.36 1.07
CA LYS A 50 6.60 5.99 1.86
C LYS A 50 6.17 6.24 3.31
N MET A 51 4.93 6.67 3.53
CA MET A 51 4.40 6.87 4.87
C MET A 51 4.34 5.55 5.65
N PHE A 52 3.86 4.49 5.02
CA PHE A 52 3.80 3.16 5.65
C PHE A 52 5.19 2.61 5.94
N GLU A 53 6.15 2.80 5.03
CA GLU A 53 7.53 2.36 5.23
C GLU A 53 8.19 3.09 6.40
N LYS A 54 7.93 4.38 6.55
CA LYS A 54 8.42 5.16 7.69
C LYS A 54 7.83 4.63 9.00
N GLU A 55 6.51 4.42 9.02
CA GLU A 55 5.83 3.89 10.19
C GLU A 55 6.33 2.48 10.53
N LEU A 56 6.56 1.65 9.51
CA LEU A 56 7.10 0.30 9.69
C LEU A 56 8.48 0.36 10.36
N ALA A 57 9.36 1.25 9.89
CA ALA A 57 10.68 1.42 10.49
C ALA A 57 10.58 1.81 11.97
N GLU A 58 9.66 2.69 12.31
CA GLU A 58 9.41 3.10 13.70
C GLU A 58 8.92 1.93 14.56
N VAL A 59 8.00 1.13 14.02
CA VAL A 59 7.47 -0.06 14.71
C VAL A 59 8.59 -1.09 14.92
N GLU A 60 9.43 -1.32 13.92
CA GLU A 60 10.54 -2.26 14.04
C GLU A 60 11.54 -1.84 15.10
N LEU A 61 11.82 -0.53 15.22
CA LEU A 61 12.68 -0.01 16.29
C LEU A 61 12.05 -0.24 17.66
N LYS A 62 10.75 -0.02 17.80
CA LYS A 62 10.03 -0.29 19.05
C LYS A 62 10.09 -1.76 19.41
N ILE A 63 9.93 -2.64 18.43
CA ILE A 63 10.03 -4.09 18.66
C ILE A 63 11.40 -4.45 19.23
N LEU A 64 12.47 -3.92 18.65
CA LEU A 64 13.82 -4.17 19.16
C LEU A 64 14.00 -3.68 20.60
N GLY A 65 13.50 -2.50 20.91
CA GLY A 65 13.57 -1.94 22.26
C GLY A 65 12.78 -2.73 23.30
N ILE A 66 11.56 -3.15 22.94
CA ILE A 66 10.71 -3.92 23.83
C ILE A 66 11.26 -5.35 24.01
N ALA A 67 11.81 -5.96 22.95
CA ALA A 67 12.45 -7.26 23.03
C ALA A 67 13.64 -7.24 23.99
N GLU A 68 14.43 -6.19 23.97
CA GLU A 68 15.54 -6.01 24.90
C GLU A 68 15.04 -5.85 26.34
N ARG A 69 13.97 -5.10 26.55
CA ARG A 69 13.34 -4.96 27.88
C ARG A 69 12.83 -6.29 28.39
N GLU A 70 12.21 -7.10 27.54
CA GLU A 70 11.73 -8.43 27.92
C GLU A 70 12.89 -9.31 28.37
N LYS A 71 13.97 -9.33 27.59
CA LYS A 71 15.18 -10.09 27.89
C LYS A 71 15.75 -9.69 29.26
N MET A 72 15.90 -8.40 29.50
CA MET A 72 16.45 -7.88 30.76
C MET A 72 15.54 -8.21 31.94
N ALA A 73 14.23 -8.11 31.76
CA ALA A 73 13.28 -8.46 32.79
C ALA A 73 13.36 -9.94 33.18
N ARG A 74 13.49 -10.83 32.20
CA ARG A 74 13.65 -12.26 32.44
C ARG A 74 14.95 -12.56 33.18
N GLU A 75 16.04 -11.90 32.81
CA GLU A 75 17.34 -12.08 33.46
C GLU A 75 17.29 -11.63 34.93
N ARG A 76 16.48 -10.64 35.27
CA ARG A 76 16.29 -10.17 36.65
C ARG A 76 15.25 -10.98 37.41
N GLY A 77 14.57 -11.90 36.74
CA GLY A 77 13.48 -12.65 37.36
C GLY A 77 12.18 -11.88 37.54
N ASP A 78 12.04 -10.74 36.86
CA ASP A 78 10.83 -9.92 36.91
C ASP A 78 9.83 -10.44 35.86
N LEU A 79 9.07 -11.44 36.24
CA LEU A 79 8.15 -12.13 35.34
C LEU A 79 6.98 -11.25 34.90
N ILE A 80 6.54 -10.34 35.79
CA ILE A 80 5.43 -9.44 35.47
C ILE A 80 5.82 -8.47 34.37
N ALA A 81 7.01 -7.88 34.48
CA ALA A 81 7.54 -6.98 33.44
C ALA A 81 7.80 -7.73 32.15
N ALA A 82 8.31 -8.97 32.23
CA ALA A 82 8.55 -9.81 31.04
C ALA A 82 7.26 -10.13 30.30
N GLU A 83 6.19 -10.49 31.02
CA GLU A 83 4.88 -10.76 30.41
C GLU A 83 4.28 -9.53 29.77
N SER A 84 4.39 -8.37 30.43
CA SER A 84 3.90 -7.10 29.89
C SER A 84 4.61 -6.76 28.58
N ALA A 85 5.92 -6.90 28.56
CA ALA A 85 6.72 -6.66 27.34
C ALA A 85 6.35 -7.65 26.24
N GLY A 86 6.12 -8.91 26.59
CA GLY A 86 5.69 -9.94 25.64
C GLY A 86 4.37 -9.62 24.98
N ARG A 87 3.41 -9.10 25.74
CA ARG A 87 2.11 -8.68 25.19
C ARG A 87 2.26 -7.49 24.25
N GLU A 88 3.11 -6.52 24.60
CA GLU A 88 3.41 -5.40 23.71
C GLU A 88 4.04 -5.87 22.39
N LEU A 89 4.94 -6.86 22.48
CA LEU A 89 5.57 -7.43 21.26
C LEU A 89 4.55 -8.06 20.33
N VAL A 90 3.55 -8.77 20.87
CA VAL A 90 2.49 -9.37 20.06
C VAL A 90 1.71 -8.28 19.33
N THR A 91 1.34 -7.21 20.02
CA THR A 91 0.60 -6.10 19.43
C THR A 91 1.42 -5.41 18.34
N LEU A 92 2.71 -5.13 18.62
CA LEU A 92 3.59 -4.49 17.65
C LEU A 92 3.86 -5.39 16.44
N ALA A 93 4.00 -6.70 16.66
CA ALA A 93 4.19 -7.65 15.56
C ALA A 93 2.97 -7.68 14.62
N SER A 94 1.77 -7.62 15.19
CA SER A 94 0.53 -7.55 14.39
C SER A 94 0.48 -6.24 13.58
N HIS A 95 0.86 -5.13 14.18
CA HIS A 95 0.93 -3.84 13.50
C HIS A 95 1.96 -3.85 12.38
N ARG A 96 3.13 -4.42 12.65
CA ARG A 96 4.18 -4.60 11.63
C ARG A 96 3.65 -5.38 10.42
N ASP A 97 2.99 -6.50 10.68
CA ASP A 97 2.49 -7.36 9.61
C ASP A 97 1.41 -6.67 8.79
N LEU A 98 0.53 -5.90 9.45
CA LEU A 98 -0.47 -5.08 8.76
C LEU A 98 0.18 -4.02 7.87
N LEU A 99 1.22 -3.34 8.37
CA LEU A 99 1.94 -2.33 7.57
C LEU A 99 2.61 -2.96 6.35
N LYS A 100 3.22 -4.13 6.50
CA LYS A 100 3.82 -4.85 5.37
C LYS A 100 2.77 -5.21 4.32
N GLN A 101 1.59 -5.62 4.74
CA GLN A 101 0.49 -5.92 3.83
C GLN A 101 0.02 -4.67 3.10
N GLN A 102 -0.14 -3.56 3.81
CA GLN A 102 -0.55 -2.29 3.22
C GLN A 102 0.46 -1.77 2.20
N ILE A 103 1.75 -1.92 2.50
CA ILE A 103 2.82 -1.55 1.57
C ILE A 103 2.72 -2.38 0.29
N SER A 104 2.55 -3.68 0.41
CA SER A 104 2.41 -4.59 -0.73
C SER A 104 1.20 -4.22 -1.59
N GLU A 105 0.06 -3.98 -0.95
CA GLU A 105 -1.18 -3.60 -1.64
C GLU A 105 -1.04 -2.25 -2.35
N ALA A 106 -0.41 -1.28 -1.70
CA ALA A 106 -0.22 0.05 -2.28
C ALA A 106 0.74 0.00 -3.48
N LYS A 107 1.83 -0.77 -3.38
CA LYS A 107 2.75 -0.95 -4.49
C LYS A 107 2.05 -1.62 -5.67
N SER A 108 1.21 -2.59 -5.41
CA SER A 108 0.43 -3.27 -6.46
C SER A 108 -0.53 -2.31 -7.15
N SER A 109 -1.24 -1.49 -6.40
CA SER A 109 -2.16 -0.49 -6.97
C SER A 109 -1.41 0.55 -7.80
N ALA A 110 -0.25 1.02 -7.32
CA ALA A 110 0.58 1.97 -8.05
C ALA A 110 1.07 1.38 -9.37
N ALA A 111 1.51 0.11 -9.34
CA ALA A 111 1.98 -0.59 -10.53
C ALA A 111 0.86 -0.75 -11.57
N ARG A 112 -0.35 -1.06 -11.12
CA ARG A 112 -1.52 -1.16 -11.99
C ARG A 112 -1.85 0.17 -12.65
N ALA A 113 -1.84 1.26 -11.87
CA ALA A 113 -2.11 2.61 -12.40
C ALA A 113 -1.06 2.98 -13.45
N ARG A 114 0.21 2.71 -13.17
CA ARG A 114 1.30 2.98 -14.10
C ARG A 114 1.16 2.18 -15.40
N ALA A 115 0.88 0.88 -15.27
CA ALA A 115 0.73 0.00 -16.43
C ALA A 115 -0.42 0.46 -17.33
N LEU A 116 -1.56 0.81 -16.74
CA LEU A 116 -2.71 1.32 -17.48
C LEU A 116 -2.40 2.66 -18.16
N ARG A 117 -1.71 3.55 -17.45
CA ARG A 117 -1.31 4.84 -18.03
C ARG A 117 -0.42 4.65 -19.25
N GLU A 118 0.60 3.80 -19.14
CA GLU A 118 1.53 3.57 -20.24
C GLU A 118 0.84 2.91 -21.42
N GLU A 119 -0.02 1.94 -21.17
CA GLU A 119 -0.83 1.29 -22.19
C GLU A 119 -1.73 2.30 -22.93
N ARG A 120 -2.39 3.21 -22.19
CA ARG A 120 -3.25 4.22 -22.77
C ARG A 120 -2.48 5.23 -23.62
N LYS A 121 -1.30 5.64 -23.16
CA LYS A 121 -0.42 6.53 -23.93
C LYS A 121 -0.01 5.89 -25.23
N GLN A 122 0.36 4.61 -25.22
CA GLN A 122 0.76 3.89 -26.42
C GLN A 122 -0.40 3.75 -27.42
N SER A 123 -1.60 3.44 -26.90
CA SER A 123 -2.79 3.33 -27.73
C SER A 123 -3.13 4.64 -28.45
N GLY A 124 -2.94 5.77 -27.76
CA GLY A 124 -3.17 7.09 -28.36
C GLY A 124 -2.14 7.51 -29.39
N ARG A 125 -0.97 6.85 -29.43
CA ARG A 125 0.12 7.17 -30.36
C ARG A 125 0.13 6.29 -31.60
N ARG A 126 -0.60 5.18 -31.61
CA ARG A 126 -0.61 4.28 -32.77
C ARG A 126 -1.35 4.91 -33.93
N PRO A 127 -0.74 4.99 -35.13
CA PRO A 127 -1.46 5.44 -36.32
C PRO A 127 -2.57 4.44 -36.63
N ARG A 128 -3.68 4.97 -37.07
CA ARG A 128 -4.82 4.15 -37.46
C ARG A 128 -4.61 3.54 -38.86
#